data_be4a0aa73d338c4bd12138a5ae6c11ce
#
_entry.id   be4a0aa73d338c4bd12138a5ae6c11ce
#
_cell.length_a   1.000
_cell.length_b   1.000
_cell.length_c   1.000
_cell.angle_alpha   90.00
_cell.angle_beta   90.00
_cell.angle_gamma   90.00
#
_symmetry.space_group_name_H-M   'P 1'
#
loop_
_entity.id
_entity.type
_entity.pdbx_description
1 polymer ?
#
loop_
_entity_poly.entity_id
_entity_poly.type
_entity_poly.pdbx_seq_one_letter_code
_entity_poly.pdbx_strand_id
1 'polypeptide(L)'
;MDPDHPASPEPLPMPILSTSLFVSREAILPTMLLLTALGAPMADAAAAAPAPSATAKQAAESVLATLRSGDADLRAVALERIRYGLRGTSFTEAVVATLPALDPPRQVELLVALADRGDAAAVAAATGLLEASGDTAVRLAAIRLVGRLGGEADVPTLVTALAGDGPMPAAARRALVELSGSGAAAAIRVAAGSGAASSRAALLDLLAERRDRAALPTLVAAAGDGDALVRQAAIRGLAAFGGPGEIPALVALIETSSGEERKAVELAIVRVCTANRDAAAAATVLLSTYESENEPTGNSLLPALARIGGPAVMAIIDSMLADPARRPQGLDALSKWPDATIKDRLLELLGATTDAKEKELLLGTLIRIAPLPDNKLKDDQKLDLLEQTMALCEKNDDRAKVLERANAIRTIETFRFVVPYLDDPALAEPACRSVVELAHHQKLRDAHKEEFAKALDKVLGTTKDDELVQRATRYKAGQTWERKKKG
;
A
#
# COMPACT_ATOMS: atom_id res chain seq x y z
N MET A 1 55.10 18.20 21.37
CA MET A 1 56.26 17.50 20.82
C MET A 1 56.05 16.02 21.09
N ASP A 2 55.50 15.37 20.07
CA ASP A 2 55.88 14.00 19.72
C ASP A 2 55.35 13.74 18.30
N PRO A 3 56.24 13.45 17.37
CA PRO A 3 55.86 13.20 16.00
C PRO A 3 55.77 11.71 15.78
N ASP A 4 54.65 11.18 15.33
CA ASP A 4 54.58 9.97 14.51
C ASP A 4 53.10 9.55 14.35
N HIS A 5 52.48 10.08 13.31
CA HIS A 5 51.28 9.45 12.75
C HIS A 5 51.46 9.42 11.21
N PRO A 6 51.44 8.27 10.58
CA PRO A 6 51.60 8.18 9.13
C PRO A 6 50.31 8.57 8.43
N ALA A 7 50.48 9.43 7.43
CA ALA A 7 49.45 9.89 6.50
C ALA A 7 48.84 8.74 5.70
N SER A 8 47.53 8.74 5.56
CA SER A 8 46.79 7.91 4.60
C SER A 8 47.00 8.40 3.17
N PRO A 9 47.11 7.52 2.18
CA PRO A 9 47.36 7.92 0.79
C PRO A 9 46.07 8.42 0.11
N GLU A 10 46.22 9.51 -0.63
CA GLU A 10 45.24 10.05 -1.58
C GLU A 10 44.97 9.05 -2.73
N PRO A 11 43.73 8.97 -3.25
CA PRO A 11 43.44 8.20 -4.45
C PRO A 11 43.84 8.95 -5.71
N LEU A 12 44.60 8.28 -6.57
CA LEU A 12 45.00 8.73 -7.90
C LEU A 12 43.85 8.84 -8.87
N PRO A 13 43.85 9.79 -9.81
CA PRO A 13 42.78 9.97 -10.81
C PRO A 13 42.90 8.93 -11.93
N MET A 14 41.78 8.31 -12.27
CA MET A 14 41.65 7.43 -13.43
C MET A 14 41.54 8.24 -14.73
N PRO A 15 42.12 7.81 -15.84
CA PRO A 15 42.06 8.57 -17.11
C PRO A 15 40.73 8.33 -17.85
N ILE A 16 40.16 9.45 -18.32
CA ILE A 16 39.02 9.48 -19.23
C ILE A 16 39.51 9.09 -20.64
N LEU A 17 39.07 7.94 -21.13
CA LEU A 17 39.24 7.58 -22.55
C LEU A 17 37.95 7.97 -23.29
N SER A 18 38.02 9.11 -23.97
CA SER A 18 37.10 9.52 -25.01
C SER A 18 37.45 8.82 -26.32
N THR A 19 36.53 8.01 -26.84
CA THR A 19 36.58 7.60 -28.26
C THR A 19 35.25 7.94 -28.92
N SER A 20 35.27 9.10 -29.55
CA SER A 20 34.27 9.49 -30.54
C SER A 20 34.54 8.70 -31.85
N LEU A 21 33.53 7.95 -32.30
CA LEU A 21 33.48 7.45 -33.67
C LEU A 21 32.27 8.11 -34.37
N PHE A 22 32.59 9.14 -35.14
CA PHE A 22 31.77 9.65 -36.23
C PHE A 22 31.69 8.60 -37.32
N VAL A 23 30.49 8.19 -37.72
CA VAL A 23 30.25 7.57 -38.98
C VAL A 23 29.15 8.35 -39.72
N SER A 24 29.54 8.77 -40.90
CA SER A 24 28.85 9.66 -41.80
C SER A 24 27.56 9.08 -42.36
N ARG A 25 26.58 9.98 -42.51
CA ARG A 25 25.40 9.81 -43.36
C ARG A 25 25.82 9.75 -44.81
N GLU A 26 25.43 8.70 -45.53
CA GLU A 26 25.19 8.78 -46.97
C GLU A 26 23.83 8.21 -47.33
N ALA A 27 23.09 9.01 -48.03
CA ALA A 27 21.75 8.74 -48.55
C ALA A 27 21.86 7.92 -49.84
N ILE A 28 21.06 6.85 -49.89
CA ILE A 28 20.74 6.20 -51.19
C ILE A 28 19.25 5.93 -51.20
N LEU A 29 18.54 6.72 -52.00
CA LEU A 29 17.26 6.33 -52.59
C LEU A 29 17.52 5.49 -53.81
N PRO A 30 16.76 4.42 -54.04
CA PRO A 30 16.22 4.26 -55.35
C PRO A 30 14.77 3.73 -55.42
N THR A 31 14.07 4.32 -56.30
CA THR A 31 13.26 3.74 -57.40
C THR A 31 12.02 2.93 -57.00
N MET A 32 10.89 3.58 -57.10
CA MET A 32 9.57 3.00 -57.34
C MET A 32 9.60 1.96 -58.46
N LEU A 33 9.11 0.76 -58.17
CA LEU A 33 8.55 -0.13 -59.18
C LEU A 33 7.11 -0.47 -58.79
N LEU A 34 6.19 0.09 -59.57
CA LEU A 34 4.76 -0.14 -59.50
C LEU A 34 4.49 -1.52 -60.05
N LEU A 35 4.02 -2.47 -59.26
CA LEU A 35 3.39 -3.70 -59.71
C LEU A 35 1.99 -3.83 -59.14
N THR A 36 1.00 -3.49 -59.94
CA THR A 36 -0.40 -3.82 -59.72
C THR A 36 -0.59 -5.33 -59.85
N ALA A 37 -0.92 -6.01 -58.77
CA ALA A 37 -1.42 -7.37 -58.77
C ALA A 37 -2.73 -7.47 -57.98
N LEU A 38 -3.72 -7.97 -58.69
CA LEU A 38 -5.12 -8.19 -58.34
C LEU A 38 -5.32 -8.76 -56.94
N GLY A 39 -6.34 -8.19 -56.28
CA GLY A 39 -6.87 -8.69 -55.02
C GLY A 39 -7.45 -10.10 -55.11
N ALA A 40 -6.98 -10.96 -54.25
CA ALA A 40 -7.72 -12.11 -53.77
C ALA A 40 -7.89 -11.95 -52.24
N PRO A 41 -9.06 -12.24 -51.67
CA PRO A 41 -9.21 -12.20 -50.23
C PRO A 41 -8.40 -13.35 -49.64
N MET A 42 -7.35 -13.02 -48.88
CA MET A 42 -6.73 -14.02 -48.03
C MET A 42 -7.74 -14.34 -46.90
N ALA A 43 -8.38 -15.47 -47.06
CA ALA A 43 -9.08 -16.12 -45.98
C ALA A 43 -8.06 -16.33 -44.84
N ASP A 44 -8.36 -15.77 -43.70
CA ASP A 44 -7.65 -15.97 -42.45
C ASP A 44 -7.76 -17.45 -42.08
N ALA A 45 -6.83 -18.26 -42.59
CA ALA A 45 -6.65 -19.62 -42.15
C ALA A 45 -5.97 -19.52 -40.77
N ALA A 46 -6.76 -19.47 -39.70
CA ALA A 46 -6.29 -19.83 -38.38
C ALA A 46 -5.61 -21.20 -38.54
N ALA A 47 -4.28 -21.20 -38.54
CA ALA A 47 -3.49 -22.41 -38.64
C ALA A 47 -3.85 -23.30 -37.42
N ALA A 48 -4.65 -24.34 -37.69
CA ALA A 48 -4.94 -25.36 -36.71
C ALA A 48 -3.61 -25.91 -36.19
N ALA A 49 -3.41 -25.91 -34.88
CA ALA A 49 -2.22 -26.46 -34.23
C ALA A 49 -1.96 -27.88 -34.78
N PRO A 50 -0.72 -28.26 -35.08
CA PRO A 50 -0.41 -29.58 -35.65
C PRO A 50 -0.84 -30.65 -34.63
N ALA A 51 -1.55 -31.69 -35.13
CA ALA A 51 -2.03 -32.78 -34.27
C ALA A 51 -0.87 -33.48 -33.55
N PRO A 52 -1.05 -33.91 -32.27
CA PRO A 52 -0.03 -34.56 -31.49
C PRO A 52 0.58 -35.77 -32.20
N SER A 53 1.90 -35.98 -32.07
CA SER A 53 2.59 -37.12 -32.63
C SER A 53 2.04 -38.45 -32.09
N ALA A 54 2.09 -39.54 -32.85
CA ALA A 54 1.62 -40.85 -32.45
C ALA A 54 2.26 -41.30 -31.12
N THR A 55 3.54 -41.04 -30.93
CA THR A 55 4.30 -41.34 -29.71
C THR A 55 3.78 -40.51 -28.49
N ALA A 56 3.44 -39.26 -28.70
CA ALA A 56 2.90 -38.40 -27.64
C ALA A 56 1.50 -38.84 -27.23
N LYS A 57 0.65 -39.24 -28.19
CA LYS A 57 -0.68 -39.82 -27.91
C LYS A 57 -0.60 -41.11 -27.11
N GLN A 58 0.26 -42.05 -27.52
CA GLN A 58 0.44 -43.32 -26.85
C GLN A 58 0.96 -43.15 -25.41
N ALA A 59 1.88 -42.20 -25.20
CA ALA A 59 2.37 -41.86 -23.87
C ALA A 59 1.27 -41.21 -23.01
N ALA A 60 0.46 -40.35 -23.58
CA ALA A 60 -0.69 -39.74 -22.89
C ALA A 60 -1.74 -40.79 -22.51
N GLU A 61 -2.08 -41.71 -23.40
CA GLU A 61 -3.00 -42.82 -23.12
C GLU A 61 -2.53 -43.72 -21.98
N SER A 62 -1.24 -44.05 -21.91
CA SER A 62 -0.63 -44.80 -20.83
C SER A 62 -0.74 -44.06 -19.49
N VAL A 63 -0.44 -42.76 -19.47
CA VAL A 63 -0.54 -41.92 -18.26
C VAL A 63 -1.99 -41.83 -17.79
N LEU A 64 -2.94 -41.71 -18.73
CA LEU A 64 -4.37 -41.61 -18.43
C LEU A 64 -4.96 -42.90 -17.91
N ALA A 65 -4.55 -44.04 -18.45
CA ALA A 65 -4.95 -45.31 -17.91
C ALA A 65 -4.55 -45.45 -16.43
N THR A 66 -3.35 -44.95 -16.11
CA THR A 66 -2.83 -44.92 -14.74
C THR A 66 -3.56 -43.85 -13.89
N LEU A 67 -3.89 -42.68 -14.43
CA LEU A 67 -4.64 -41.62 -13.73
C LEU A 67 -6.09 -42.07 -13.36
N ARG A 68 -6.71 -42.91 -14.20
CA ARG A 68 -8.03 -43.47 -13.96
C ARG A 68 -8.04 -44.63 -12.94
N SER A 69 -6.87 -45.12 -12.53
CA SER A 69 -6.76 -46.14 -11.51
C SER A 69 -7.41 -45.72 -10.20
N GLY A 70 -8.04 -46.68 -9.52
CA GLY A 70 -8.50 -46.50 -8.14
C GLY A 70 -7.37 -46.39 -7.12
N ASP A 71 -6.15 -46.78 -7.50
CA ASP A 71 -4.96 -46.75 -6.67
C ASP A 71 -4.34 -45.35 -6.60
N ALA A 72 -4.16 -44.84 -5.37
CA ALA A 72 -3.64 -43.50 -5.12
C ALA A 72 -2.15 -43.34 -5.52
N ASP A 73 -1.35 -44.39 -5.31
CA ASP A 73 0.07 -44.38 -5.60
C ASP A 73 0.31 -44.36 -7.13
N LEU A 74 -0.48 -45.16 -7.86
CA LEU A 74 -0.43 -45.16 -9.33
C LEU A 74 -0.85 -43.80 -9.89
N ARG A 75 -1.88 -43.16 -9.31
CA ARG A 75 -2.26 -41.79 -9.71
C ARG A 75 -1.16 -40.77 -9.45
N ALA A 76 -0.51 -40.83 -8.28
CA ALA A 76 0.61 -39.97 -7.96
C ALA A 76 1.74 -40.09 -8.99
N VAL A 77 2.08 -41.32 -9.39
CA VAL A 77 3.08 -41.57 -10.45
C VAL A 77 2.64 -41.01 -11.80
N ALA A 78 1.34 -41.11 -12.14
CA ALA A 78 0.83 -40.51 -13.37
C ALA A 78 0.97 -38.97 -13.37
N LEU A 79 0.58 -38.34 -12.28
CA LEU A 79 0.70 -36.87 -12.11
C LEU A 79 2.16 -36.41 -12.15
N GLU A 80 3.07 -37.18 -11.55
CA GLU A 80 4.51 -36.91 -11.59
C GLU A 80 5.07 -36.99 -13.02
N ARG A 81 4.62 -37.98 -13.80
CA ARG A 81 4.96 -38.07 -15.24
C ARG A 81 4.42 -36.92 -16.05
N ILE A 82 3.26 -36.37 -15.72
CA ILE A 82 2.70 -35.18 -16.37
C ILE A 82 3.55 -33.96 -16.05
N ARG A 83 3.97 -33.79 -14.80
CA ARG A 83 4.79 -32.66 -14.37
C ARG A 83 6.18 -32.67 -15.02
N TYR A 84 6.86 -33.79 -14.95
CA TYR A 84 8.32 -33.87 -15.23
C TYR A 84 8.70 -34.84 -16.35
N GLY A 85 7.74 -35.56 -16.93
CA GLY A 85 7.96 -36.56 -17.96
C GLY A 85 8.32 -35.98 -19.33
N LEU A 86 7.77 -36.56 -20.40
CA LEU A 86 8.04 -36.15 -21.77
C LEU A 86 7.89 -34.64 -21.98
N ARG A 87 8.94 -33.99 -22.43
CA ARG A 87 8.93 -32.56 -22.75
C ARG A 87 8.26 -32.32 -24.12
N GLY A 88 7.72 -31.10 -24.30
CA GLY A 88 7.12 -30.64 -25.53
C GLY A 88 5.61 -30.55 -25.52
N THR A 89 5.09 -29.61 -26.30
CA THR A 89 3.67 -29.25 -26.39
C THR A 89 2.78 -30.40 -26.81
N SER A 90 3.24 -31.26 -27.77
CA SER A 90 2.45 -32.41 -28.26
C SER A 90 2.01 -33.40 -27.17
N PHE A 91 2.83 -33.59 -26.13
CA PHE A 91 2.41 -34.42 -25.00
C PHE A 91 1.37 -33.69 -24.15
N THR A 92 1.58 -32.41 -23.90
CA THR A 92 0.63 -31.56 -23.15
C THR A 92 -0.73 -31.52 -23.86
N GLU A 93 -0.77 -31.31 -25.17
CA GLU A 93 -1.98 -31.31 -25.97
C GLU A 93 -2.71 -32.67 -25.89
N ALA A 94 -1.96 -33.78 -25.99
CA ALA A 94 -2.54 -35.11 -25.88
C ALA A 94 -3.15 -35.36 -24.49
N VAL A 95 -2.48 -34.91 -23.40
CA VAL A 95 -2.98 -34.99 -22.05
C VAL A 95 -4.20 -34.10 -21.84
N VAL A 96 -4.16 -32.87 -22.32
CA VAL A 96 -5.26 -31.88 -22.23
C VAL A 96 -6.53 -32.38 -22.92
N ALA A 97 -6.40 -33.04 -24.09
CA ALA A 97 -7.54 -33.60 -24.81
C ALA A 97 -8.38 -34.61 -24.00
N THR A 98 -7.86 -35.07 -22.86
CA THR A 98 -8.53 -36.05 -22.01
C THR A 98 -9.31 -35.45 -20.85
N LEU A 99 -9.08 -34.17 -20.54
CA LEU A 99 -9.76 -33.47 -19.47
C LEU A 99 -11.29 -33.65 -19.48
N PRO A 100 -12.00 -33.53 -20.63
CA PRO A 100 -13.45 -33.68 -20.63
C PRO A 100 -13.97 -35.07 -20.24
N ALA A 101 -13.14 -36.11 -20.35
CA ALA A 101 -13.51 -37.49 -20.03
C ALA A 101 -13.24 -37.88 -18.55
N LEU A 102 -12.69 -36.97 -17.75
CA LEU A 102 -12.38 -37.18 -16.35
C LEU A 102 -13.49 -36.63 -15.45
N ASP A 103 -13.69 -37.26 -14.29
CA ASP A 103 -14.51 -36.72 -13.23
C ASP A 103 -13.88 -35.46 -12.58
N PRO A 104 -14.67 -34.61 -11.92
CA PRO A 104 -14.17 -33.35 -11.36
C PRO A 104 -12.93 -33.46 -10.46
N PRO A 105 -12.84 -34.42 -9.51
CA PRO A 105 -11.63 -34.57 -8.70
C PRO A 105 -10.37 -34.81 -9.54
N ARG A 106 -10.45 -35.67 -10.59
CA ARG A 106 -9.32 -35.96 -11.46
C ARG A 106 -9.00 -34.81 -12.43
N GLN A 107 -10.02 -34.04 -12.85
CA GLN A 107 -9.78 -32.78 -13.57
C GLN A 107 -8.96 -31.81 -12.73
N VAL A 108 -9.27 -31.65 -11.44
CA VAL A 108 -8.50 -30.79 -10.53
C VAL A 108 -7.06 -31.27 -10.41
N GLU A 109 -6.84 -32.57 -10.14
CA GLU A 109 -5.49 -33.13 -10.03
C GLU A 109 -4.68 -32.91 -11.32
N LEU A 110 -5.30 -33.09 -12.48
CA LEU A 110 -4.66 -32.92 -13.77
C LEU A 110 -4.34 -31.43 -14.08
N LEU A 111 -5.27 -30.52 -13.79
CA LEU A 111 -5.05 -29.08 -13.97
C LEU A 111 -3.88 -28.58 -13.10
N VAL A 112 -3.79 -29.06 -11.85
CA VAL A 112 -2.66 -28.72 -10.96
C VAL A 112 -1.34 -29.26 -11.54
N ALA A 113 -1.31 -30.50 -12.02
CA ALA A 113 -0.09 -31.07 -12.60
C ALA A 113 0.32 -30.35 -13.91
N LEU A 114 -0.63 -29.93 -14.74
CA LEU A 114 -0.38 -29.12 -15.94
C LEU A 114 0.13 -27.70 -15.61
N ALA A 115 -0.39 -27.09 -14.55
CA ALA A 115 0.12 -25.81 -14.06
C ALA A 115 1.58 -25.92 -13.60
N ASP A 116 1.93 -27.02 -12.91
CA ASP A 116 3.31 -27.29 -12.47
C ASP A 116 4.24 -27.65 -13.62
N ARG A 117 3.72 -28.30 -14.67
CA ARG A 117 4.45 -28.58 -15.90
C ARG A 117 4.94 -27.31 -16.60
N GLY A 118 4.17 -26.23 -16.53
CA GLY A 118 4.58 -24.92 -17.07
C GLY A 118 4.44 -24.78 -18.59
N ASP A 119 3.64 -25.62 -19.26
CA ASP A 119 3.44 -25.57 -20.72
C ASP A 119 2.14 -24.82 -21.04
N ALA A 120 2.26 -23.68 -21.75
CA ALA A 120 1.15 -22.82 -22.12
C ALA A 120 0.09 -23.51 -23.03
N ALA A 121 0.41 -24.63 -23.66
CA ALA A 121 -0.56 -25.41 -24.43
C ALA A 121 -1.76 -25.90 -23.59
N ALA A 122 -1.65 -25.90 -22.25
CA ALA A 122 -2.74 -26.24 -21.34
C ALA A 122 -3.74 -25.10 -21.12
N VAL A 123 -3.40 -23.86 -21.46
CA VAL A 123 -4.19 -22.65 -21.08
C VAL A 123 -5.58 -22.67 -21.72
N ALA A 124 -5.67 -22.90 -23.04
CA ALA A 124 -6.95 -22.88 -23.75
C ALA A 124 -7.98 -23.86 -23.17
N ALA A 125 -7.55 -25.06 -22.79
CA ALA A 125 -8.44 -26.03 -22.16
C ALA A 125 -8.85 -25.66 -20.74
N ALA A 126 -7.94 -25.05 -19.97
CA ALA A 126 -8.26 -24.53 -18.66
C ALA A 126 -9.26 -23.36 -18.74
N THR A 127 -9.09 -22.43 -19.69
CA THR A 127 -10.04 -21.34 -19.96
C THR A 127 -11.42 -21.90 -20.32
N GLY A 128 -11.49 -22.92 -21.19
CA GLY A 128 -12.75 -23.59 -21.52
C GLY A 128 -13.43 -24.25 -20.31
N LEU A 129 -12.65 -24.87 -19.41
CA LEU A 129 -13.20 -25.45 -18.16
C LEU A 129 -13.65 -24.39 -17.16
N LEU A 130 -12.96 -23.27 -17.09
CA LEU A 130 -13.37 -22.13 -16.26
C LEU A 130 -14.75 -21.60 -16.68
N GLU A 131 -15.03 -21.56 -17.96
CA GLU A 131 -16.30 -21.07 -18.53
C GLU A 131 -17.43 -22.11 -18.43
N ALA A 132 -17.14 -23.38 -18.72
CA ALA A 132 -18.14 -24.42 -18.92
C ALA A 132 -18.41 -25.31 -17.68
N SER A 133 -17.46 -25.43 -16.76
CA SER A 133 -17.61 -26.37 -15.62
C SER A 133 -18.59 -25.84 -14.58
N GLY A 134 -19.52 -26.69 -14.15
CA GLY A 134 -20.37 -26.46 -12.99
C GLY A 134 -19.68 -26.71 -11.64
N ASP A 135 -18.52 -27.38 -11.63
CA ASP A 135 -17.78 -27.71 -10.41
C ASP A 135 -16.85 -26.57 -9.99
N THR A 136 -17.05 -26.06 -8.79
CA THR A 136 -16.26 -24.94 -8.24
C THR A 136 -14.77 -25.28 -8.09
N ALA A 137 -14.42 -26.52 -7.71
CA ALA A 137 -13.03 -26.90 -7.53
C ALA A 137 -12.29 -26.97 -8.86
N VAL A 138 -12.96 -27.47 -9.92
CA VAL A 138 -12.42 -27.46 -11.28
C VAL A 138 -12.19 -26.02 -11.77
N ARG A 139 -13.16 -25.13 -11.58
CA ARG A 139 -13.03 -23.72 -11.97
C ARG A 139 -11.88 -23.04 -11.24
N LEU A 140 -11.71 -23.29 -9.93
CA LEU A 140 -10.59 -22.74 -9.14
C LEU A 140 -9.23 -23.26 -9.62
N ALA A 141 -9.13 -24.55 -9.97
CA ALA A 141 -7.92 -25.13 -10.50
C ALA A 141 -7.59 -24.55 -11.91
N ALA A 142 -8.61 -24.33 -12.73
CA ALA A 142 -8.49 -23.69 -14.04
C ALA A 142 -8.01 -22.23 -13.90
N ILE A 143 -8.60 -21.42 -13.03
CA ILE A 143 -8.14 -20.04 -12.74
C ILE A 143 -6.67 -20.05 -12.35
N ARG A 144 -6.25 -20.97 -11.48
CA ARG A 144 -4.86 -21.07 -11.02
C ARG A 144 -3.90 -21.37 -12.18
N LEU A 145 -4.27 -22.29 -13.07
CA LEU A 145 -3.48 -22.62 -14.24
C LEU A 145 -3.38 -21.41 -15.18
N VAL A 146 -4.51 -20.76 -15.48
CA VAL A 146 -4.55 -19.57 -16.35
C VAL A 146 -3.72 -18.43 -15.76
N GLY A 147 -3.81 -18.17 -14.45
CA GLY A 147 -3.00 -17.14 -13.79
C GLY A 147 -1.50 -17.38 -13.90
N ARG A 148 -1.08 -18.65 -13.89
CA ARG A 148 0.34 -19.04 -13.93
C ARG A 148 0.92 -19.07 -15.34
N LEU A 149 0.13 -19.51 -16.34
CA LEU A 149 0.61 -19.82 -17.68
C LEU A 149 -0.05 -18.99 -18.78
N GLY A 150 -1.15 -18.31 -18.47
CA GLY A 150 -1.91 -17.50 -19.41
C GLY A 150 -1.25 -16.19 -19.78
N GLY A 151 -1.92 -15.44 -20.64
CA GLY A 151 -1.45 -14.19 -21.19
C GLY A 151 -2.55 -13.14 -21.37
N GLU A 152 -2.31 -12.22 -22.28
CA GLU A 152 -3.23 -11.11 -22.59
C GLU A 152 -4.65 -11.58 -22.96
N ALA A 153 -4.74 -12.63 -23.78
CA ALA A 153 -6.02 -13.17 -24.27
C ALA A 153 -6.91 -13.73 -23.15
N ASP A 154 -6.33 -14.10 -22.00
CA ASP A 154 -7.06 -14.72 -20.90
C ASP A 154 -7.59 -13.70 -19.87
N VAL A 155 -7.17 -12.43 -19.99
CA VAL A 155 -7.61 -11.36 -19.07
C VAL A 155 -9.13 -11.21 -19.03
N PRO A 156 -9.88 -11.20 -20.17
CA PRO A 156 -11.34 -11.06 -20.11
C PRO A 156 -12.03 -12.17 -19.31
N THR A 157 -11.59 -13.43 -19.47
CA THR A 157 -12.16 -14.57 -18.74
C THR A 157 -11.88 -14.46 -17.25
N LEU A 158 -10.66 -14.05 -16.86
CA LEU A 158 -10.33 -13.80 -15.45
C LEU A 158 -11.10 -12.62 -14.86
N VAL A 159 -11.36 -11.57 -15.64
CA VAL A 159 -12.19 -10.42 -15.22
C VAL A 159 -13.65 -10.85 -15.01
N THR A 160 -14.17 -11.74 -15.87
CA THR A 160 -15.50 -12.34 -15.68
C THR A 160 -15.54 -13.16 -14.37
N ALA A 161 -14.52 -13.95 -14.09
CA ALA A 161 -14.41 -14.70 -12.84
C ALA A 161 -14.24 -13.78 -11.61
N LEU A 162 -13.63 -12.61 -11.76
CA LEU A 162 -13.51 -11.59 -10.70
C LEU A 162 -14.90 -11.00 -10.31
N ALA A 163 -15.86 -10.96 -11.23
CA ALA A 163 -17.24 -10.55 -10.98
C ALA A 163 -18.14 -11.70 -10.49
N GLY A 164 -17.62 -12.91 -10.37
CA GLY A 164 -18.37 -14.10 -9.94
C GLY A 164 -18.61 -14.14 -8.43
N ASP A 165 -19.21 -15.25 -8.00
CA ASP A 165 -19.61 -15.47 -6.60
C ASP A 165 -18.65 -16.40 -5.85
N GLY A 166 -18.81 -16.45 -4.53
CA GLY A 166 -18.10 -17.38 -3.66
C GLY A 166 -16.58 -17.17 -3.66
N PRO A 167 -15.76 -18.23 -3.88
CA PRO A 167 -14.30 -18.11 -3.87
C PRO A 167 -13.69 -17.60 -5.18
N MET A 168 -14.50 -17.45 -6.25
CA MET A 168 -14.03 -17.09 -7.58
C MET A 168 -13.35 -15.72 -7.64
N PRO A 169 -13.89 -14.61 -7.06
CA PRO A 169 -13.26 -13.30 -7.11
C PRO A 169 -11.85 -13.29 -6.51
N ALA A 170 -11.65 -13.96 -5.38
CA ALA A 170 -10.35 -14.03 -4.72
C ALA A 170 -9.32 -14.82 -5.54
N ALA A 171 -9.75 -15.92 -6.17
CA ALA A 171 -8.90 -16.73 -7.04
C ALA A 171 -8.53 -15.97 -8.32
N ALA A 172 -9.51 -15.34 -8.98
CA ALA A 172 -9.30 -14.55 -10.19
C ALA A 172 -8.38 -13.34 -9.93
N ARG A 173 -8.55 -12.64 -8.79
CA ARG A 173 -7.67 -11.56 -8.39
C ARG A 173 -6.22 -12.03 -8.26
N ARG A 174 -6.00 -13.18 -7.60
CA ARG A 174 -4.66 -13.76 -7.47
C ARG A 174 -4.08 -14.11 -8.83
N ALA A 175 -4.86 -14.76 -9.70
CA ALA A 175 -4.44 -15.10 -11.05
C ALA A 175 -4.05 -13.87 -11.87
N LEU A 176 -4.84 -12.79 -11.81
CA LEU A 176 -4.53 -11.51 -12.47
C LEU A 176 -3.26 -10.84 -11.90
N VAL A 177 -2.94 -11.03 -10.61
CA VAL A 177 -1.68 -10.56 -10.01
C VAL A 177 -0.49 -11.35 -10.56
N GLU A 178 -0.62 -12.68 -10.66
CA GLU A 178 0.43 -13.60 -11.12
C GLU A 178 0.66 -13.54 -12.64
N LEU A 179 -0.37 -13.14 -13.40
CA LEU A 179 -0.33 -13.09 -14.86
C LEU A 179 0.81 -12.18 -15.34
N SER A 180 1.71 -12.72 -16.16
CA SER A 180 2.94 -12.04 -16.57
C SER A 180 2.85 -11.45 -17.98
N GLY A 181 3.81 -10.58 -18.32
CA GLY A 181 3.91 -9.96 -19.65
C GLY A 181 3.28 -8.57 -19.76
N SER A 182 3.84 -7.76 -20.66
CA SER A 182 3.39 -6.38 -20.90
C SER A 182 2.00 -6.31 -21.54
N GLY A 183 1.64 -7.28 -22.38
CA GLY A 183 0.32 -7.40 -22.99
C GLY A 183 -0.77 -7.64 -21.95
N ALA A 184 -0.54 -8.55 -21.00
CA ALA A 184 -1.48 -8.79 -19.90
C ALA A 184 -1.71 -7.53 -19.03
N ALA A 185 -0.64 -6.80 -18.71
CA ALA A 185 -0.77 -5.53 -17.98
C ALA A 185 -1.58 -4.49 -18.78
N ALA A 186 -1.38 -4.40 -20.10
CA ALA A 186 -2.15 -3.51 -20.96
C ALA A 186 -3.64 -3.91 -21.00
N ALA A 187 -3.95 -5.19 -21.14
CA ALA A 187 -5.32 -5.70 -21.15
C ALA A 187 -6.03 -5.44 -19.80
N ILE A 188 -5.34 -5.58 -18.67
CA ILE A 188 -5.88 -5.26 -17.35
C ILE A 188 -6.20 -3.76 -17.25
N ARG A 189 -5.33 -2.86 -17.75
CA ARG A 189 -5.61 -1.42 -17.79
C ARG A 189 -6.85 -1.08 -18.63
N VAL A 190 -7.00 -1.71 -19.78
CA VAL A 190 -8.19 -1.54 -20.63
C VAL A 190 -9.45 -2.02 -19.90
N ALA A 191 -9.40 -3.21 -19.30
CA ALA A 191 -10.52 -3.77 -18.55
C ALA A 191 -10.92 -2.92 -17.33
N ALA A 192 -9.98 -2.23 -16.70
CA ALA A 192 -10.27 -1.31 -15.58
C ALA A 192 -11.09 -0.08 -15.99
N GLY A 193 -11.18 0.25 -17.29
CA GLY A 193 -11.95 1.36 -17.83
C GLY A 193 -13.42 1.04 -18.14
N SER A 194 -13.84 -0.23 -18.09
CA SER A 194 -15.19 -0.63 -18.50
C SER A 194 -15.78 -1.76 -17.65
N GLY A 195 -17.10 -1.97 -17.76
CA GLY A 195 -17.80 -3.02 -17.01
C GLY A 195 -18.34 -2.59 -15.66
N ALA A 196 -18.66 -3.56 -14.79
CA ALA A 196 -19.23 -3.30 -13.47
C ALA A 196 -18.28 -2.51 -12.57
N ALA A 197 -18.81 -1.59 -11.77
CA ALA A 197 -18.03 -0.73 -10.89
C ALA A 197 -17.15 -1.52 -9.89
N SER A 198 -17.69 -2.60 -9.34
CA SER A 198 -16.93 -3.49 -8.44
C SER A 198 -15.72 -4.14 -9.10
N SER A 199 -15.87 -4.61 -10.35
CA SER A 199 -14.76 -5.19 -11.11
C SER A 199 -13.73 -4.13 -11.48
N ARG A 200 -14.16 -2.95 -11.93
CA ARG A 200 -13.26 -1.82 -12.24
C ARG A 200 -12.46 -1.40 -11.00
N ALA A 201 -13.13 -1.23 -9.86
CA ALA A 201 -12.46 -0.89 -8.60
C ALA A 201 -11.41 -1.96 -8.21
N ALA A 202 -11.77 -3.25 -8.31
CA ALA A 202 -10.86 -4.35 -8.00
C ALA A 202 -9.64 -4.38 -8.95
N LEU A 203 -9.83 -4.06 -10.25
CA LEU A 203 -8.74 -3.97 -11.22
C LEU A 203 -7.84 -2.75 -10.97
N LEU A 204 -8.38 -1.60 -10.56
CA LEU A 204 -7.59 -0.44 -10.16
C LEU A 204 -6.74 -0.72 -8.92
N ASP A 205 -7.31 -1.37 -7.90
CA ASP A 205 -6.56 -1.82 -6.73
C ASP A 205 -5.45 -2.83 -7.11
N LEU A 206 -5.72 -3.72 -8.06
CA LEU A 206 -4.75 -4.68 -8.58
C LEU A 206 -3.60 -3.97 -9.33
N LEU A 207 -3.90 -2.98 -10.17
CA LEU A 207 -2.89 -2.16 -10.86
C LEU A 207 -2.01 -1.40 -9.85
N ALA A 208 -2.61 -0.93 -8.74
CA ALA A 208 -1.88 -0.30 -7.65
C ALA A 208 -0.96 -1.29 -6.92
N GLU A 209 -1.41 -2.51 -6.65
CA GLU A 209 -0.61 -3.58 -6.04
C GLU A 209 0.57 -3.98 -6.93
N ARG A 210 0.35 -4.09 -8.24
CA ARG A 210 1.40 -4.34 -9.24
C ARG A 210 2.35 -3.16 -9.42
N ARG A 211 2.03 -1.98 -8.89
CA ARG A 211 2.74 -0.71 -9.12
C ARG A 211 2.98 -0.41 -10.60
N ASP A 212 1.97 -0.69 -11.42
CA ASP A 212 2.03 -0.45 -12.86
C ASP A 212 1.97 1.05 -13.18
N ARG A 213 3.11 1.67 -13.36
CA ARG A 213 3.19 3.11 -13.66
C ARG A 213 2.49 3.49 -14.97
N ALA A 214 2.37 2.59 -15.91
CA ALA A 214 1.61 2.82 -17.12
C ALA A 214 0.08 2.91 -16.88
N ALA A 215 -0.39 2.53 -15.67
CA ALA A 215 -1.77 2.69 -15.25
C ALA A 215 -2.10 4.09 -14.67
N LEU A 216 -1.12 4.97 -14.46
CA LEU A 216 -1.38 6.31 -13.90
C LEU A 216 -2.43 7.09 -14.68
N PRO A 217 -2.43 7.16 -16.03
CA PRO A 217 -3.51 7.82 -16.78
C PRO A 217 -4.89 7.17 -16.55
N THR A 218 -4.95 5.85 -16.43
CA THR A 218 -6.19 5.11 -16.12
C THR A 218 -6.71 5.47 -14.72
N LEU A 219 -5.81 5.56 -13.72
CA LEU A 219 -6.16 5.97 -12.37
C LEU A 219 -6.64 7.42 -12.32
N VAL A 220 -5.98 8.34 -13.03
CA VAL A 220 -6.41 9.74 -13.12
C VAL A 220 -7.83 9.84 -13.71
N ALA A 221 -8.10 9.14 -14.81
CA ALA A 221 -9.44 9.12 -15.41
C ALA A 221 -10.48 8.52 -14.47
N ALA A 222 -10.15 7.41 -13.79
CA ALA A 222 -11.05 6.73 -12.86
C ALA A 222 -11.31 7.51 -11.57
N ALA A 223 -10.45 8.43 -11.19
CA ALA A 223 -10.65 9.31 -10.04
C ALA A 223 -11.80 10.32 -10.23
N GLY A 224 -12.19 10.60 -11.50
CA GLY A 224 -13.38 11.37 -11.85
C GLY A 224 -14.62 10.53 -12.21
N ASP A 225 -14.61 9.22 -11.93
CA ASP A 225 -15.71 8.31 -12.29
C ASP A 225 -17.03 8.64 -11.56
N GLY A 226 -18.17 8.32 -12.18
CA GLY A 226 -19.49 8.48 -11.56
C GLY A 226 -19.72 7.60 -10.33
N ASP A 227 -19.05 6.44 -10.27
CA ASP A 227 -19.20 5.49 -9.16
C ASP A 227 -18.15 5.73 -8.05
N ALA A 228 -18.61 5.82 -6.81
CA ALA A 228 -17.75 6.12 -5.66
C ALA A 228 -16.70 5.02 -5.37
N LEU A 229 -17.02 3.74 -5.62
CA LEU A 229 -16.07 2.65 -5.41
C LEU A 229 -14.88 2.78 -6.37
N VAL A 230 -15.15 3.15 -7.62
CA VAL A 230 -14.14 3.36 -8.65
C VAL A 230 -13.26 4.56 -8.30
N ARG A 231 -13.86 5.70 -7.93
CA ARG A 231 -13.10 6.88 -7.51
C ARG A 231 -12.19 6.58 -6.32
N GLN A 232 -12.73 5.91 -5.28
CA GLN A 232 -11.95 5.54 -4.10
C GLN A 232 -10.77 4.62 -4.42
N ALA A 233 -10.96 3.62 -5.29
CA ALA A 233 -9.88 2.74 -5.73
C ALA A 233 -8.81 3.52 -6.51
N ALA A 234 -9.22 4.42 -7.39
CA ALA A 234 -8.32 5.29 -8.14
C ALA A 234 -7.50 6.21 -7.23
N ILE A 235 -8.14 6.88 -6.26
CA ILE A 235 -7.46 7.75 -5.28
C ILE A 235 -6.45 6.94 -4.45
N ARG A 236 -6.80 5.71 -4.01
CA ARG A 236 -5.85 4.82 -3.33
C ARG A 236 -4.65 4.47 -4.21
N GLY A 237 -4.89 4.16 -5.48
CA GLY A 237 -3.83 3.88 -6.45
C GLY A 237 -2.90 5.06 -6.67
N LEU A 238 -3.44 6.25 -6.89
CA LEU A 238 -2.66 7.49 -7.01
C LEU A 238 -1.84 7.77 -5.75
N ALA A 239 -2.42 7.57 -4.55
CA ALA A 239 -1.71 7.69 -3.28
C ALA A 239 -0.55 6.69 -3.15
N ALA A 240 -0.67 5.49 -3.73
CA ALA A 240 0.32 4.42 -3.57
C ALA A 240 1.58 4.64 -4.43
N PHE A 241 1.47 5.23 -5.62
CA PHE A 241 2.61 5.35 -6.55
C PHE A 241 2.51 6.51 -7.54
N GLY A 242 1.57 7.45 -7.38
CA GLY A 242 1.51 8.71 -8.12
C GLY A 242 2.79 9.54 -7.93
N GLY A 243 3.02 10.48 -8.84
CA GLY A 243 4.18 11.36 -8.83
C GLY A 243 3.79 12.82 -9.14
N PRO A 244 4.78 13.66 -9.52
CA PRO A 244 4.54 15.07 -9.82
C PRO A 244 3.49 15.31 -10.90
N GLY A 245 3.41 14.42 -11.90
CA GLY A 245 2.48 14.54 -13.03
C GLY A 245 1.01 14.39 -12.64
N GLU A 246 0.71 13.71 -11.52
CA GLU A 246 -0.65 13.46 -11.06
C GLU A 246 -1.14 14.51 -10.06
N ILE A 247 -0.27 15.41 -9.56
CA ILE A 247 -0.65 16.49 -8.62
C ILE A 247 -1.75 17.39 -9.18
N PRO A 248 -1.69 17.91 -10.43
CA PRO A 248 -2.77 18.76 -10.95
C PRO A 248 -4.14 18.06 -10.96
N ALA A 249 -4.19 16.77 -11.29
CA ALA A 249 -5.43 16.01 -11.28
C ALA A 249 -5.97 15.82 -9.85
N LEU A 250 -5.10 15.55 -8.88
CA LEU A 250 -5.48 15.44 -7.46
C LEU A 250 -5.97 16.79 -6.90
N VAL A 251 -5.36 17.90 -7.31
CA VAL A 251 -5.81 19.27 -6.94
C VAL A 251 -7.21 19.53 -7.48
N ALA A 252 -7.48 19.24 -8.75
CA ALA A 252 -8.81 19.41 -9.34
C ALA A 252 -9.88 18.56 -8.61
N LEU A 253 -9.51 17.39 -8.11
CA LEU A 253 -10.41 16.54 -7.31
C LEU A 253 -10.74 17.15 -5.93
N ILE A 254 -9.85 17.90 -5.31
CA ILE A 254 -10.16 18.60 -4.05
C ILE A 254 -11.34 19.57 -4.20
N GLU A 255 -11.43 20.24 -5.32
CA GLU A 255 -12.52 21.22 -5.57
C GLU A 255 -13.87 20.56 -5.73
N THR A 256 -13.90 19.39 -6.33
CA THR A 256 -15.15 18.67 -6.64
C THR A 256 -15.56 17.66 -5.56
N SER A 257 -14.64 17.30 -4.66
CA SER A 257 -14.86 16.32 -3.58
C SER A 257 -15.40 16.98 -2.31
N SER A 258 -16.09 16.20 -1.47
CA SER A 258 -16.56 16.62 -0.16
C SER A 258 -16.44 15.49 0.88
N GLY A 259 -16.54 15.83 2.16
CA GLY A 259 -16.58 14.87 3.25
C GLY A 259 -15.35 13.93 3.30
N GLU A 260 -15.57 12.63 3.38
CA GLU A 260 -14.52 11.62 3.49
C GLU A 260 -13.72 11.47 2.18
N GLU A 261 -14.36 11.68 1.02
CA GLU A 261 -13.66 11.61 -0.26
C GLU A 261 -12.61 12.73 -0.38
N ARG A 262 -12.96 13.96 0.00
CA ARG A 262 -12.02 15.08 0.05
C ARG A 262 -10.84 14.79 0.97
N LYS A 263 -11.08 14.24 2.16
CA LYS A 263 -10.00 13.82 3.07
C LYS A 263 -9.10 12.76 2.45
N ALA A 264 -9.67 11.82 1.69
CA ALA A 264 -8.90 10.80 0.99
C ALA A 264 -8.00 11.42 -0.09
N VAL A 265 -8.50 12.40 -0.84
CA VAL A 265 -7.71 13.14 -1.85
C VAL A 265 -6.60 13.96 -1.17
N GLU A 266 -6.89 14.69 -0.09
CA GLU A 266 -5.88 15.41 0.70
C GLU A 266 -4.76 14.47 1.16
N LEU A 267 -5.11 13.31 1.72
CA LEU A 267 -4.13 12.31 2.16
C LEU A 267 -3.36 11.70 0.99
N ALA A 268 -3.98 11.54 -0.18
CA ALA A 268 -3.31 11.08 -1.39
C ALA A 268 -2.23 12.09 -1.83
N ILE A 269 -2.56 13.39 -1.87
CA ILE A 269 -1.61 14.46 -2.15
C ILE A 269 -0.44 14.43 -1.16
N VAL A 270 -0.73 14.39 0.14
CA VAL A 270 0.30 14.33 1.17
C VAL A 270 1.22 13.14 0.94
N ARG A 271 0.66 11.96 0.67
CA ARG A 271 1.45 10.75 0.47
C ARG A 271 2.32 10.81 -0.78
N VAL A 272 1.80 11.36 -1.88
CA VAL A 272 2.57 11.59 -3.11
C VAL A 272 3.73 12.54 -2.84
N CYS A 273 3.53 13.58 -2.04
CA CYS A 273 4.53 14.60 -1.73
C CYS A 273 5.49 14.24 -0.58
N THR A 274 5.27 13.13 0.16
CA THR A 274 6.10 12.79 1.33
C THR A 274 6.70 11.39 1.28
N ALA A 275 6.02 10.43 0.69
CA ALA A 275 6.38 9.01 0.80
C ALA A 275 6.71 8.34 -0.54
N ASN A 276 6.33 8.91 -1.69
CA ASN A 276 6.56 8.33 -2.99
C ASN A 276 7.97 8.66 -3.52
N ARG A 277 8.40 7.96 -4.55
CA ARG A 277 9.76 8.04 -5.10
C ARG A 277 10.20 9.47 -5.46
N ASP A 278 9.29 10.25 -6.04
CA ASP A 278 9.56 11.59 -6.56
C ASP A 278 8.90 12.67 -5.67
N ALA A 279 8.81 12.42 -4.36
CA ALA A 279 8.07 13.23 -3.37
C ALA A 279 8.47 14.71 -3.38
N ALA A 280 9.78 15.01 -3.40
CA ALA A 280 10.26 16.38 -3.39
C ALA A 280 9.82 17.17 -4.65
N ALA A 281 9.87 16.52 -5.82
CA ALA A 281 9.39 17.14 -7.06
C ALA A 281 7.86 17.34 -7.03
N ALA A 282 7.11 16.39 -6.48
CA ALA A 282 5.66 16.52 -6.30
C ALA A 282 5.29 17.66 -5.36
N ALA A 283 6.01 17.81 -4.24
CA ALA A 283 5.81 18.94 -3.32
C ALA A 283 6.10 20.30 -3.98
N THR A 284 7.12 20.37 -4.84
CA THR A 284 7.41 21.57 -5.62
C THR A 284 6.27 21.91 -6.58
N VAL A 285 5.71 20.92 -7.29
CA VAL A 285 4.56 21.13 -8.18
C VAL A 285 3.34 21.60 -7.39
N LEU A 286 3.06 20.99 -6.23
CA LEU A 286 1.95 21.41 -5.38
C LEU A 286 2.10 22.86 -4.88
N LEU A 287 3.31 23.27 -4.48
CA LEU A 287 3.59 24.65 -4.09
C LEU A 287 3.38 25.63 -5.24
N SER A 288 3.90 25.33 -6.42
CA SER A 288 3.69 26.18 -7.61
C SER A 288 2.21 26.27 -7.98
N THR A 289 1.45 25.20 -7.81
CA THR A 289 -0.01 25.19 -8.01
C THR A 289 -0.68 26.12 -7.00
N TYR A 290 -0.32 26.00 -5.70
CA TYR A 290 -0.84 26.90 -4.66
C TYR A 290 -0.59 28.38 -4.96
N GLU A 291 0.61 28.73 -5.42
CA GLU A 291 1.01 30.11 -5.74
C GLU A 291 0.29 30.67 -6.97
N SER A 292 -0.10 29.82 -7.93
CA SER A 292 -0.76 30.20 -9.17
C SER A 292 -2.30 30.24 -9.07
N GLU A 293 -2.89 29.59 -8.05
CA GLU A 293 -4.32 29.48 -7.90
C GLU A 293 -4.94 30.70 -7.18
N ASN A 294 -6.26 30.86 -7.39
CA ASN A 294 -7.03 31.86 -6.64
C ASN A 294 -7.19 31.45 -5.16
N GLU A 295 -7.55 32.42 -4.31
CA GLU A 295 -7.70 32.18 -2.86
C GLU A 295 -8.57 30.99 -2.46
N PRO A 296 -9.76 30.72 -3.04
CA PRO A 296 -10.56 29.55 -2.65
C PRO A 296 -9.85 28.22 -2.87
N THR A 297 -9.21 28.05 -4.03
CA THR A 297 -8.45 26.83 -4.34
C THR A 297 -7.21 26.72 -3.48
N GLY A 298 -6.43 27.81 -3.34
CA GLY A 298 -5.27 27.88 -2.47
C GLY A 298 -5.63 27.50 -1.01
N ASN A 299 -6.69 28.08 -0.45
CA ASN A 299 -7.16 27.73 0.89
C ASN A 299 -7.56 26.25 1.01
N SER A 300 -8.05 25.66 -0.06
CA SER A 300 -8.38 24.23 -0.14
C SER A 300 -7.16 23.30 -0.09
N LEU A 301 -6.00 23.77 -0.55
CA LEU A 301 -4.74 23.03 -0.55
C LEU A 301 -3.95 23.18 0.76
N LEU A 302 -4.25 24.22 1.54
CA LEU A 302 -3.51 24.54 2.76
C LEU A 302 -3.41 23.38 3.76
N PRO A 303 -4.47 22.58 4.02
CA PRO A 303 -4.37 21.41 4.90
C PRO A 303 -3.37 20.33 4.43
N ALA A 304 -3.27 20.12 3.13
CA ALA A 304 -2.32 19.17 2.56
C ALA A 304 -0.88 19.73 2.65
N LEU A 305 -0.67 21.00 2.27
CA LEU A 305 0.62 21.68 2.40
C LEU A 305 1.12 21.66 3.84
N ALA A 306 0.27 21.98 4.81
CA ALA A 306 0.62 21.98 6.22
C ALA A 306 1.09 20.60 6.71
N ARG A 307 0.47 19.51 6.23
CA ARG A 307 0.90 18.11 6.54
C ARG A 307 2.20 17.70 5.86
N ILE A 308 2.56 18.37 4.77
CA ILE A 308 3.85 18.15 4.09
C ILE A 308 4.96 18.89 4.86
N GLY A 309 4.65 20.10 5.33
CA GLY A 309 5.60 20.94 6.06
C GLY A 309 6.68 21.56 5.18
N GLY A 310 7.75 22.03 5.80
CA GLY A 310 8.90 22.61 5.13
C GLY A 310 8.93 24.14 5.17
N PRO A 311 10.10 24.76 4.87
CA PRO A 311 10.30 26.21 5.04
C PRO A 311 9.36 27.08 4.20
N ALA A 312 9.07 26.70 2.96
CA ALA A 312 8.18 27.46 2.08
C ALA A 312 6.74 27.46 2.61
N VAL A 313 6.25 26.31 3.10
CA VAL A 313 4.91 26.23 3.71
C VAL A 313 4.85 27.02 5.01
N MET A 314 5.93 27.03 5.80
CA MET A 314 5.99 27.86 7.02
C MET A 314 5.91 29.34 6.70
N ALA A 315 6.59 29.81 5.65
CA ALA A 315 6.50 31.21 5.22
C ALA A 315 5.07 31.62 4.82
N ILE A 316 4.32 30.71 4.17
CA ILE A 316 2.90 30.92 3.86
C ILE A 316 2.09 31.05 5.16
N ILE A 317 2.28 30.11 6.10
CA ILE A 317 1.57 30.12 7.39
C ILE A 317 1.92 31.37 8.20
N ASP A 318 3.19 31.78 8.28
CA ASP A 318 3.61 32.98 8.99
C ASP A 318 2.97 34.25 8.41
N SER A 319 2.86 34.34 7.07
CA SER A 319 2.11 35.41 6.41
C SER A 319 0.64 35.46 6.82
N MET A 320 0.00 34.28 6.95
CA MET A 320 -1.38 34.18 7.43
C MET A 320 -1.52 34.55 8.90
N LEU A 321 -0.58 34.14 9.74
CA LEU A 321 -0.59 34.45 11.18
C LEU A 321 -0.41 35.96 11.47
N ALA A 322 0.26 36.66 10.56
CA ALA A 322 0.45 38.13 10.64
C ALA A 322 -0.81 38.92 10.22
N ASP A 323 -1.70 38.32 9.44
CA ASP A 323 -2.96 38.93 8.98
C ASP A 323 -4.11 38.52 9.92
N PRO A 324 -4.74 39.45 10.65
CA PRO A 324 -5.84 39.11 11.54
C PRO A 324 -7.02 38.37 10.87
N ALA A 325 -7.30 38.69 9.59
CA ALA A 325 -8.39 38.03 8.84
C ALA A 325 -8.07 36.57 8.47
N ARG A 326 -6.81 36.24 8.25
CA ARG A 326 -6.33 34.91 7.84
C ARG A 326 -5.71 34.10 8.99
N ARG A 327 -5.48 34.76 10.14
CA ARG A 327 -4.86 34.13 11.33
C ARG A 327 -5.52 32.82 11.75
N PRO A 328 -6.87 32.70 11.82
CA PRO A 328 -7.52 31.43 12.16
C PRO A 328 -7.18 30.28 11.20
N GLN A 329 -7.07 30.56 9.91
CA GLN A 329 -6.67 29.59 8.89
C GLN A 329 -5.20 29.18 9.03
N GLY A 330 -4.32 30.15 9.31
CA GLY A 330 -2.90 29.90 9.59
C GLY A 330 -2.70 29.02 10.83
N LEU A 331 -3.45 29.27 11.90
CA LEU A 331 -3.44 28.42 13.11
C LEU A 331 -3.98 27.00 12.84
N ASP A 332 -5.07 26.89 12.08
CA ASP A 332 -5.61 25.57 11.68
C ASP A 332 -4.60 24.80 10.83
N ALA A 333 -3.92 25.44 9.89
CA ALA A 333 -2.85 24.85 9.12
C ALA A 333 -1.68 24.41 10.00
N LEU A 334 -1.21 25.27 10.90
CA LEU A 334 -0.13 24.96 11.83
C LEU A 334 -0.46 23.76 12.70
N SER A 335 -1.74 23.60 13.11
CA SER A 335 -2.22 22.45 13.87
C SER A 335 -2.06 21.10 13.15
N LYS A 336 -1.86 21.08 11.84
CA LYS A 336 -1.69 19.90 11.01
C LYS A 336 -0.24 19.56 10.71
N TRP A 337 0.71 20.38 11.19
CA TRP A 337 2.14 20.20 10.94
C TRP A 337 2.63 18.81 11.29
N PRO A 338 3.54 18.19 10.48
CA PRO A 338 3.82 16.77 10.58
C PRO A 338 4.74 16.37 11.74
N ASP A 339 5.54 17.29 12.27
CA ASP A 339 6.58 16.98 13.26
C ASP A 339 6.78 18.09 14.31
N ALA A 340 7.76 17.92 15.19
CA ALA A 340 8.05 18.85 16.28
C ALA A 340 9.01 20.00 15.90
N THR A 341 9.34 20.18 14.62
CA THR A 341 10.21 21.29 14.18
C THR A 341 9.64 22.67 14.46
N ILE A 342 8.31 22.75 14.66
CA ILE A 342 7.59 24.00 14.97
C ILE A 342 7.38 24.24 16.48
N LYS A 343 7.93 23.41 17.38
CA LYS A 343 7.68 23.49 18.80
C LYS A 343 7.94 24.87 19.39
N ASP A 344 9.06 25.50 19.02
CA ASP A 344 9.45 26.82 19.52
C ASP A 344 8.49 27.91 19.04
N ARG A 345 8.02 27.79 17.78
CA ARG A 345 7.01 28.70 17.23
C ARG A 345 5.64 28.56 17.93
N LEU A 346 5.24 27.33 18.26
CA LEU A 346 4.01 27.11 19.03
C LEU A 346 4.09 27.68 20.44
N LEU A 347 5.23 27.54 21.12
CA LEU A 347 5.45 28.08 22.45
C LEU A 347 5.45 29.62 22.42
N GLU A 348 6.07 30.25 21.41
CA GLU A 348 6.03 31.70 21.19
C GLU A 348 4.60 32.20 21.02
N LEU A 349 3.83 31.58 20.10
CA LEU A 349 2.43 31.94 19.85
C LEU A 349 1.56 31.75 21.10
N LEU A 350 1.79 30.67 21.84
CA LEU A 350 1.06 30.37 23.07
C LEU A 350 1.32 31.43 24.17
N GLY A 351 2.57 31.90 24.27
CA GLY A 351 2.94 32.97 25.21
C GLY A 351 2.40 34.36 24.80
N ALA A 352 2.15 34.57 23.51
CA ALA A 352 1.67 35.84 22.98
C ALA A 352 0.14 35.98 22.94
N THR A 353 -0.62 34.86 22.93
CA THR A 353 -2.07 34.92 22.79
C THR A 353 -2.80 34.91 24.13
N THR A 354 -3.88 35.70 24.19
CA THR A 354 -4.85 35.67 25.30
C THR A 354 -6.16 34.99 24.92
N ASP A 355 -6.34 34.66 23.63
CA ASP A 355 -7.55 33.99 23.14
C ASP A 355 -7.58 32.53 23.59
N ALA A 356 -8.66 32.13 24.25
CA ALA A 356 -8.80 30.80 24.83
C ALA A 356 -8.86 29.68 23.76
N LYS A 357 -9.43 29.96 22.56
CA LYS A 357 -9.51 28.98 21.47
C LYS A 357 -8.16 28.79 20.79
N GLU A 358 -7.41 29.88 20.60
CA GLU A 358 -6.03 29.81 20.11
C GLU A 358 -5.16 29.01 21.08
N LYS A 359 -5.23 29.29 22.40
CA LYS A 359 -4.51 28.53 23.43
C LYS A 359 -4.83 27.05 23.36
N GLU A 360 -6.10 26.68 23.29
CA GLU A 360 -6.53 25.28 23.21
C GLU A 360 -5.99 24.58 21.94
N LEU A 361 -6.03 25.25 20.79
CA LEU A 361 -5.50 24.71 19.52
C LEU A 361 -3.98 24.54 19.57
N LEU A 362 -3.25 25.52 20.11
CA LEU A 362 -1.79 25.49 20.21
C LEU A 362 -1.33 24.42 21.20
N LEU A 363 -1.97 24.32 22.39
CA LEU A 363 -1.71 23.25 23.35
C LEU A 363 -2.01 21.88 22.75
N GLY A 364 -3.18 21.71 22.11
CA GLY A 364 -3.54 20.48 21.43
C GLY A 364 -2.53 20.08 20.36
N THR A 365 -1.95 21.05 19.67
CA THR A 365 -0.91 20.81 18.67
C THR A 365 0.40 20.35 19.30
N LEU A 366 0.87 21.00 20.38
CA LEU A 366 2.05 20.57 21.15
C LEU A 366 1.89 19.15 21.68
N ILE A 367 0.73 18.84 22.30
CA ILE A 367 0.40 17.51 22.83
C ILE A 367 0.44 16.45 21.69
N ARG A 368 -0.04 16.80 20.50
CA ARG A 368 -0.07 15.91 19.35
C ARG A 368 1.31 15.62 18.79
N ILE A 369 2.15 16.66 18.60
CA ILE A 369 3.44 16.52 17.91
C ILE A 369 4.55 15.98 18.82
N ALA A 370 4.51 16.23 20.12
CA ALA A 370 5.58 15.86 21.04
C ALA A 370 5.92 14.36 20.99
N PRO A 371 4.96 13.40 21.09
CA PRO A 371 5.28 11.98 21.14
C PRO A 371 5.34 11.30 19.77
N LEU A 372 5.29 12.03 18.65
CA LEU A 372 5.33 11.42 17.32
C LEU A 372 6.64 10.63 17.10
N PRO A 373 6.61 9.45 16.46
CA PRO A 373 7.78 8.59 16.31
C PRO A 373 8.91 9.25 15.53
N ASP A 374 8.60 9.92 14.42
CA ASP A 374 9.59 10.46 13.48
C ASP A 374 9.69 12.00 13.52
N ASN A 375 9.50 12.60 14.72
CA ASN A 375 9.47 14.05 14.87
C ASN A 375 10.84 14.74 15.02
N LYS A 376 11.93 14.00 14.78
CA LYS A 376 13.34 14.45 14.92
C LYS A 376 13.79 14.77 16.35
N LEU A 377 12.96 14.50 17.36
CA LEU A 377 13.31 14.59 18.77
C LEU A 377 13.73 13.22 19.31
N LYS A 378 14.67 13.20 20.23
CA LYS A 378 14.96 12.02 21.05
C LYS A 378 13.88 11.87 22.14
N ASP A 379 13.78 10.68 22.73
CA ASP A 379 12.72 10.40 23.70
C ASP A 379 12.79 11.27 24.95
N ASP A 380 13.98 11.65 25.40
CA ASP A 380 14.20 12.66 26.46
C ASP A 380 13.61 14.02 26.07
N GLN A 381 13.92 14.50 24.87
CA GLN A 381 13.41 15.79 24.36
C GLN A 381 11.89 15.77 24.12
N LYS A 382 11.33 14.61 23.74
CA LYS A 382 9.88 14.45 23.62
C LYS A 382 9.19 14.56 24.97
N LEU A 383 9.78 13.92 25.99
CA LEU A 383 9.27 14.00 27.36
C LEU A 383 9.37 15.41 27.90
N ASP A 384 10.53 16.08 27.76
CA ASP A 384 10.71 17.47 28.16
C ASP A 384 9.64 18.40 27.54
N LEU A 385 9.32 18.21 26.26
CA LEU A 385 8.27 18.98 25.60
C LEU A 385 6.87 18.70 26.18
N LEU A 386 6.57 17.45 26.55
CA LEU A 386 5.31 17.11 27.22
C LEU A 386 5.24 17.68 28.64
N GLU A 387 6.34 17.67 29.39
CA GLU A 387 6.42 18.27 30.74
C GLU A 387 6.22 19.79 30.69
N GLN A 388 6.87 20.45 29.73
CA GLN A 388 6.65 21.90 29.50
C GLN A 388 5.19 22.17 29.11
N THR A 389 4.62 21.34 28.23
CA THR A 389 3.22 21.48 27.81
C THR A 389 2.27 21.24 29.00
N MET A 390 2.54 20.25 29.87
CA MET A 390 1.77 19.98 31.08
C MET A 390 1.73 21.20 32.00
N ALA A 391 2.87 21.87 32.16
CA ALA A 391 2.96 23.07 33.00
C ALA A 391 2.16 24.28 32.46
N LEU A 392 1.94 24.31 31.14
CA LEU A 392 1.16 25.34 30.45
C LEU A 392 -0.35 25.04 30.44
N CYS A 393 -0.77 23.82 30.78
CA CYS A 393 -2.18 23.43 30.78
C CYS A 393 -2.87 23.98 32.03
N GLU A 394 -3.87 24.84 31.83
CA GLU A 394 -4.74 25.39 32.87
C GLU A 394 -5.90 24.44 33.23
N LYS A 395 -6.38 23.68 32.21
CA LYS A 395 -7.53 22.77 32.33
C LYS A 395 -7.08 21.33 32.58
N ASN A 396 -7.80 20.60 33.43
CA ASN A 396 -7.55 19.17 33.63
C ASN A 396 -7.76 18.32 32.38
N ASP A 397 -8.67 18.70 31.48
CA ASP A 397 -8.89 17.99 30.21
C ASP A 397 -7.64 18.03 29.33
N ASP A 398 -6.90 19.12 29.29
CA ASP A 398 -5.67 19.22 28.52
C ASP A 398 -4.52 18.45 29.20
N ARG A 399 -4.43 18.51 30.52
CA ARG A 399 -3.49 17.69 31.34
C ARG A 399 -3.74 16.21 31.14
N ALA A 400 -5.02 15.79 31.11
CA ALA A 400 -5.40 14.40 30.80
C ALA A 400 -4.89 13.95 29.42
N LYS A 401 -5.03 14.79 28.39
CA LYS A 401 -4.51 14.51 27.04
C LYS A 401 -2.98 14.38 27.05
N VAL A 402 -2.25 15.21 27.80
CA VAL A 402 -0.78 15.07 27.93
C VAL A 402 -0.44 13.69 28.50
N LEU A 403 -1.09 13.27 29.59
CA LEU A 403 -0.86 11.96 30.19
C LEU A 403 -1.18 10.83 29.22
N GLU A 404 -2.33 10.88 28.54
CA GLU A 404 -2.73 9.87 27.57
C GLU A 404 -1.78 9.75 26.36
N ARG A 405 -1.11 10.84 26.00
CA ARG A 405 -0.14 10.85 24.90
C ARG A 405 1.26 10.45 25.33
N ALA A 406 1.60 10.62 26.62
CA ALA A 406 2.92 10.30 27.15
C ALA A 406 3.31 8.83 26.94
N ASN A 407 2.35 7.88 27.02
CA ASN A 407 2.63 6.45 26.86
C ASN A 407 3.21 6.04 25.48
N ALA A 408 3.17 6.92 24.49
CA ALA A 408 3.83 6.70 23.21
C ALA A 408 5.37 6.80 23.31
N ILE A 409 5.89 7.47 24.37
CA ILE A 409 7.32 7.56 24.69
C ILE A 409 7.64 6.46 25.70
N ARG A 410 8.24 5.37 25.24
CA ARG A 410 8.37 4.10 25.97
C ARG A 410 9.62 4.04 26.80
N THR A 411 9.76 4.99 27.77
CA THR A 411 10.92 5.09 28.66
C THR A 411 10.51 5.00 30.13
N ILE A 412 11.48 4.73 31.01
CA ILE A 412 11.23 4.72 32.47
C ILE A 412 11.00 6.13 32.99
N GLU A 413 11.62 7.13 32.40
CA GLU A 413 11.45 8.54 32.76
C GLU A 413 9.99 8.95 32.49
N THR A 414 9.41 8.56 31.35
CA THR A 414 7.98 8.80 31.05
C THR A 414 7.06 8.09 32.05
N PHE A 415 7.39 6.86 32.42
CA PHE A 415 6.63 6.16 33.45
C PHE A 415 6.68 6.92 34.80
N ARG A 416 7.87 7.39 35.22
CA ARG A 416 8.05 8.18 36.45
C ARG A 416 7.36 9.54 36.41
N PHE A 417 7.27 10.14 35.22
CA PHE A 417 6.49 11.36 35.00
C PHE A 417 4.98 11.12 35.20
N VAL A 418 4.43 9.98 34.75
CA VAL A 418 2.99 9.68 34.83
C VAL A 418 2.55 9.23 36.23
N VAL A 419 3.38 8.44 36.94
CA VAL A 419 3.01 7.77 38.19
C VAL A 419 2.47 8.72 39.29
N PRO A 420 3.01 9.94 39.53
CA PRO A 420 2.48 10.87 40.53
C PRO A 420 1.01 11.23 40.34
N TYR A 421 0.53 11.24 39.09
CA TYR A 421 -0.85 11.61 38.76
C TYR A 421 -1.88 10.51 39.09
N LEU A 422 -1.43 9.30 39.47
CA LEU A 422 -2.32 8.26 40.03
C LEU A 422 -2.96 8.69 41.33
N ASP A 423 -2.32 9.60 42.07
CA ASP A 423 -2.81 10.11 43.34
C ASP A 423 -3.66 11.39 43.18
N ASP A 424 -3.79 11.96 42.00
CA ASP A 424 -4.62 13.12 41.66
C ASP A 424 -6.02 12.67 41.24
N PRO A 425 -7.10 12.92 42.02
CA PRO A 425 -8.44 12.45 41.65
C PRO A 425 -8.95 12.92 40.27
N ALA A 426 -8.48 14.08 39.79
CA ALA A 426 -8.88 14.63 38.50
C ALA A 426 -8.14 13.99 37.31
N LEU A 427 -6.96 13.40 37.55
CA LEU A 427 -6.06 12.88 36.51
C LEU A 427 -5.75 11.39 36.68
N ALA A 428 -6.26 10.76 37.74
CA ALA A 428 -5.96 9.36 38.05
C ALA A 428 -6.34 8.39 36.95
N GLU A 429 -7.50 8.56 36.30
CA GLU A 429 -7.95 7.66 35.25
C GLU A 429 -7.09 7.74 33.98
N PRO A 430 -6.76 8.93 33.40
CA PRO A 430 -5.78 9.04 32.31
C PRO A 430 -4.38 8.53 32.70
N ALA A 431 -3.96 8.73 33.94
CA ALA A 431 -2.69 8.19 34.46
C ALA A 431 -2.72 6.64 34.52
N CYS A 432 -3.82 6.03 34.94
CA CYS A 432 -4.02 4.58 34.93
C CYS A 432 -3.88 3.99 33.53
N ARG A 433 -4.52 4.61 32.55
CA ARG A 433 -4.40 4.20 31.14
C ARG A 433 -2.96 4.21 30.67
N SER A 434 -2.24 5.30 30.94
CA SER A 434 -0.85 5.44 30.51
C SER A 434 0.10 4.48 31.21
N VAL A 435 -0.07 4.24 32.51
CA VAL A 435 0.70 3.24 33.24
C VAL A 435 0.48 1.84 32.66
N VAL A 436 -0.76 1.47 32.38
CA VAL A 436 -1.10 0.16 31.80
C VAL A 436 -0.55 0.01 30.38
N GLU A 437 -0.59 1.05 29.55
CA GLU A 437 0.00 1.04 28.21
C GLU A 437 1.54 0.90 28.28
N LEU A 438 2.21 1.62 29.17
CA LEU A 438 3.66 1.47 29.37
C LEU A 438 4.01 0.08 29.90
N ALA A 439 3.20 -0.49 30.81
CA ALA A 439 3.38 -1.85 31.33
C ALA A 439 3.18 -2.95 30.27
N HIS A 440 2.49 -2.67 29.17
CA HIS A 440 2.37 -3.59 28.03
C HIS A 440 3.75 -3.90 27.40
N HIS A 441 4.69 -2.96 27.46
CA HIS A 441 6.05 -3.14 26.95
C HIS A 441 6.88 -3.99 27.91
N GLN A 442 6.89 -5.30 27.68
CA GLN A 442 7.50 -6.29 28.55
C GLN A 442 8.95 -5.95 28.93
N LYS A 443 9.79 -5.56 27.97
CA LYS A 443 11.21 -5.22 28.24
C LYS A 443 11.34 -4.06 29.22
N LEU A 444 10.52 -3.02 29.07
CA LEU A 444 10.52 -1.86 29.96
C LEU A 444 10.02 -2.27 31.35
N ARG A 445 8.90 -2.98 31.43
CA ARG A 445 8.30 -3.47 32.68
C ARG A 445 9.25 -4.39 33.45
N ASP A 446 9.87 -5.36 32.76
CA ASP A 446 10.68 -6.37 33.42
C ASP A 446 12.03 -5.80 33.92
N ALA A 447 12.57 -4.76 33.24
CA ALA A 447 13.74 -4.02 33.71
C ALA A 447 13.48 -3.19 34.99
N HIS A 448 12.22 -2.79 35.23
CA HIS A 448 11.80 -1.94 36.37
C HIS A 448 10.65 -2.55 37.16
N LYS A 449 10.70 -3.87 37.35
CA LYS A 449 9.61 -4.69 37.86
C LYS A 449 8.99 -4.19 39.16
N GLU A 450 9.79 -3.69 40.12
CA GLU A 450 9.29 -3.23 41.40
C GLU A 450 8.50 -1.92 41.29
N GLU A 451 8.98 -0.97 40.47
CA GLU A 451 8.30 0.29 40.23
C GLU A 451 6.95 0.05 39.54
N PHE A 452 6.95 -0.79 38.50
CA PHE A 452 5.71 -1.16 37.80
C PHE A 452 4.74 -1.91 38.71
N ALA A 453 5.20 -2.84 39.57
CA ALA A 453 4.33 -3.56 40.46
C ALA A 453 3.59 -2.60 41.41
N LYS A 454 4.31 -1.65 42.03
CA LYS A 454 3.73 -0.63 42.92
C LYS A 454 2.71 0.26 42.19
N ALA A 455 3.02 0.70 40.96
CA ALA A 455 2.10 1.54 40.21
C ALA A 455 0.86 0.76 39.75
N LEU A 456 1.02 -0.51 39.33
CA LEU A 456 -0.10 -1.36 38.99
C LEU A 456 -1.02 -1.68 40.17
N ASP A 457 -0.49 -1.76 41.39
CA ASP A 457 -1.32 -1.85 42.61
C ASP A 457 -2.19 -0.61 42.80
N LYS A 458 -1.64 0.58 42.60
CA LYS A 458 -2.42 1.83 42.60
C LYS A 458 -3.48 1.83 41.49
N VAL A 459 -3.14 1.43 40.27
CA VAL A 459 -4.09 1.30 39.16
C VAL A 459 -5.26 0.42 39.54
N LEU A 460 -5.00 -0.77 40.13
CA LEU A 460 -6.05 -1.71 40.57
C LEU A 460 -6.94 -1.16 41.68
N GLY A 461 -6.42 -0.26 42.49
CA GLY A 461 -7.18 0.43 43.54
C GLY A 461 -7.96 1.67 43.06
N THR A 462 -7.67 2.17 41.86
CA THR A 462 -8.16 3.47 41.36
C THR A 462 -9.18 3.30 40.27
N THR A 463 -8.84 2.57 39.19
CA THR A 463 -9.72 2.43 38.01
C THR A 463 -10.83 1.41 38.23
N LYS A 464 -12.00 1.70 37.61
CA LYS A 464 -13.14 0.76 37.52
C LYS A 464 -13.31 0.20 36.09
N ASP A 465 -12.41 0.53 35.16
CA ASP A 465 -12.42 0.02 33.82
C ASP A 465 -11.97 -1.46 33.83
N ASP A 466 -12.88 -2.36 33.49
CA ASP A 466 -12.65 -3.80 33.51
C ASP A 466 -11.46 -4.24 32.62
N GLU A 467 -11.24 -3.60 31.48
CA GLU A 467 -10.10 -3.91 30.59
C GLU A 467 -8.78 -3.49 31.27
N LEU A 468 -8.72 -2.30 31.85
CA LEU A 468 -7.54 -1.83 32.56
C LEU A 468 -7.22 -2.71 33.77
N VAL A 469 -8.24 -3.11 34.54
CA VAL A 469 -8.08 -4.02 35.69
C VAL A 469 -7.53 -5.37 35.25
N GLN A 470 -8.09 -5.98 34.19
CA GLN A 470 -7.61 -7.26 33.68
C GLN A 470 -6.16 -7.15 33.17
N ARG A 471 -5.84 -6.09 32.44
CA ARG A 471 -4.48 -5.85 31.91
C ARG A 471 -3.48 -5.63 33.03
N ALA A 472 -3.80 -4.76 33.98
CA ALA A 472 -2.96 -4.47 35.15
C ALA A 472 -2.67 -5.74 35.96
N THR A 473 -3.69 -6.57 36.22
CA THR A 473 -3.54 -7.83 36.94
C THR A 473 -2.57 -8.78 36.22
N ARG A 474 -2.72 -8.96 34.91
CA ARG A 474 -1.84 -9.83 34.12
C ARG A 474 -0.41 -9.30 34.05
N TYR A 475 -0.23 -7.99 33.83
CA TYR A 475 1.10 -7.38 33.77
C TYR A 475 1.83 -7.45 35.11
N LYS A 476 1.12 -7.27 36.23
CA LYS A 476 1.67 -7.47 37.56
C LYS A 476 2.14 -8.91 37.81
N ALA A 477 1.42 -9.89 37.26
CA ALA A 477 1.81 -11.29 37.29
C ALA A 477 2.92 -11.66 36.28
N GLY A 478 3.49 -10.70 35.55
CA GLY A 478 4.51 -10.94 34.52
C GLY A 478 3.97 -11.53 33.20
N GLN A 479 2.65 -11.59 33.07
CA GLN A 479 1.99 -12.14 31.88
C GLN A 479 1.83 -11.10 30.77
N THR A 480 1.64 -11.56 29.53
CA THR A 480 1.21 -10.73 28.39
C THR A 480 -0.31 -10.67 28.31
N TRP A 481 -0.84 -9.65 27.66
CA TRP A 481 -2.26 -9.53 27.36
C TRP A 481 -2.46 -9.44 25.85
N GLU A 482 -3.32 -10.27 25.30
CA GLU A 482 -3.68 -10.24 23.89
C GLU A 482 -5.14 -9.81 23.75
N ARG A 483 -5.36 -8.80 22.94
CA ARG A 483 -6.71 -8.33 22.62
C ARG A 483 -7.46 -9.45 21.89
N LYS A 484 -8.58 -9.90 22.46
CA LYS A 484 -9.47 -10.83 21.73
C LYS A 484 -9.87 -10.17 20.42
N LYS A 485 -9.55 -10.81 19.28
CA LYS A 485 -10.08 -10.38 17.98
C LYS A 485 -11.59 -10.39 18.11
N LYS A 486 -12.23 -9.24 17.88
CA LYS A 486 -13.68 -9.21 17.67
C LYS A 486 -13.94 -10.02 16.41
N GLY A 487 -14.63 -11.17 16.56
CA GLY A 487 -15.07 -12.03 15.47
C GLY A 487 -16.05 -11.30 14.57
#